data_549337c86ba2c3987f30c8eddb0199e6
#
_entry.id   549337c86ba2c3987f30c8eddb0199e6
#
_cell.length_a   1.000
_cell.length_b   1.000
_cell.length_c   1.000
_cell.angle_alpha   90.00
_cell.angle_beta   90.00
_cell.angle_gamma   90.00
#
_symmetry.space_group_name_H-M   'P 1'
#
loop_
_entity.id
_entity.type
_entity.pdbx_description
1 polymer ?
#
loop_
_entity_poly.entity_id
_entity_poly.type
_entity_poly.pdbx_seq_one_letter_code
_entity_poly.pdbx_strand_id
1 'polypeptide(L)'
;EMLKGIAEGAKETRSPAIVSVSEGAFAYTDENFVKGLYESARKSYKDVPLFLHLDHGKSFEMCKKAVDLNFDSVMIDGSALPFEENVLVTKKVVDYAHAHGVLVEAELGVLRGIEDNVSAEKNVYTNPESAEEFVRRTGCDTLAVAIGTSHGAYKFSGEATLRFDILSEIEKRLPNYPLVLHGASSVPQKYVEVINKFGGEVTGAKGVDENLLKKACREHNIFKINTDTDLRLAYISTVRKHLAKNPNNIDLRKFNTLAIEEIKNLVADKNRCFNNINRI
;
A
#
# COMPACT_ATOMS: atom_id res chain seq x y z
N GLU A 1 -1.70 0.31 17.16
CA GLU A 1 -1.81 -1.13 17.03
C GLU A 1 -1.35 -1.61 15.65
N MET A 2 -1.83 -0.97 14.53
CA MET A 2 -1.44 -1.33 13.16
C MET A 2 0.07 -1.40 12.99
N LEU A 3 0.79 -0.32 13.27
CA LEU A 3 2.25 -0.26 13.12
C LEU A 3 2.98 -1.35 13.92
N LYS A 4 2.49 -1.67 15.13
CA LYS A 4 3.07 -2.75 15.95
C LYS A 4 2.89 -4.11 15.30
N GLY A 5 1.68 -4.43 14.83
CA GLY A 5 1.43 -5.69 14.13
C GLY A 5 2.25 -5.83 12.84
N ILE A 6 2.38 -4.73 12.07
CA ILE A 6 3.22 -4.70 10.86
C ILE A 6 4.69 -5.00 11.21
N ALA A 7 5.25 -4.31 12.21
CA ALA A 7 6.64 -4.51 12.60
C ALA A 7 6.92 -5.92 13.14
N GLU A 8 5.98 -6.49 13.92
CA GLU A 8 6.10 -7.86 14.43
C GLU A 8 6.00 -8.92 13.32
N GLY A 9 5.11 -8.73 12.33
CA GLY A 9 5.02 -9.63 11.17
C GLY A 9 6.26 -9.56 10.28
N ALA A 10 6.79 -8.37 10.06
CA ALA A 10 8.06 -8.16 9.35
C ALA A 10 9.24 -8.83 10.09
N LYS A 11 9.30 -8.69 11.41
CA LYS A 11 10.29 -9.36 12.25
C LYS A 11 10.21 -10.88 12.18
N GLU A 12 9.00 -11.44 12.29
CA GLU A 12 8.79 -12.90 12.23
C GLU A 12 9.30 -13.50 10.92
N THR A 13 9.11 -12.80 9.83
CA THR A 13 9.51 -13.27 8.48
C THR A 13 10.90 -12.81 8.06
N ARG A 14 11.60 -12.04 8.90
CA ARG A 14 12.88 -11.42 8.58
C ARG A 14 12.80 -10.63 7.26
N SER A 15 11.87 -9.70 7.21
CA SER A 15 11.52 -8.95 6.02
C SER A 15 11.61 -7.45 6.25
N PRO A 16 12.05 -6.64 5.29
CA PRO A 16 11.83 -5.19 5.33
C PRO A 16 10.33 -4.89 5.16
N ALA A 17 9.89 -3.74 5.68
CA ALA A 17 8.53 -3.28 5.48
C ALA A 17 8.46 -1.76 5.25
N ILE A 18 7.59 -1.36 4.31
CA ILE A 18 7.26 0.04 4.06
C ILE A 18 5.98 0.37 4.83
N VAL A 19 6.07 1.34 5.72
CA VAL A 19 4.96 1.89 6.49
C VAL A 19 4.39 3.06 5.71
N SER A 20 3.32 2.80 4.96
CA SER A 20 2.65 3.80 4.13
C SER A 20 1.65 4.61 4.96
N VAL A 21 1.66 5.93 4.76
CA VAL A 21 0.76 6.89 5.40
C VAL A 21 0.11 7.74 4.31
N SER A 22 -1.20 7.57 4.10
CA SER A 22 -1.96 8.40 3.15
C SER A 22 -2.20 9.81 3.71
N GLU A 23 -2.59 10.75 2.85
CA GLU A 23 -2.97 12.10 3.31
C GLU A 23 -4.11 12.05 4.33
N GLY A 24 -5.08 11.15 4.16
CA GLY A 24 -6.17 10.95 5.12
C GLY A 24 -5.68 10.44 6.47
N ALA A 25 -4.78 9.47 6.48
CA ALA A 25 -4.18 8.95 7.71
C ALA A 25 -3.29 10.02 8.39
N PHE A 26 -2.60 10.83 7.60
CA PHE A 26 -1.78 11.94 8.08
C PHE A 26 -2.63 13.02 8.77
N ALA A 27 -3.75 13.40 8.14
CA ALA A 27 -4.69 14.36 8.71
C ALA A 27 -5.39 13.82 9.98
N TYR A 28 -5.71 12.51 10.02
CA TYR A 28 -6.30 11.88 11.19
C TYR A 28 -5.36 11.76 12.38
N THR A 29 -4.09 11.43 12.12
CA THR A 29 -3.13 11.07 13.18
C THR A 29 -2.34 12.27 13.69
N ASP A 30 -2.17 13.34 12.91
CA ASP A 30 -1.23 14.45 13.11
C ASP A 30 0.24 14.07 12.80
N GLU A 31 0.99 15.05 12.29
CA GLU A 31 2.37 14.84 11.82
C GLU A 31 3.36 14.42 12.91
N ASN A 32 3.24 15.01 14.10
CA ASN A 32 4.13 14.71 15.21
C ASN A 32 3.88 13.30 15.76
N PHE A 33 2.62 12.88 15.78
CA PHE A 33 2.26 11.51 16.17
C PHE A 33 2.75 10.49 15.15
N VAL A 34 2.58 10.73 13.83
CA VAL A 34 3.11 9.85 12.77
C VAL A 34 4.62 9.67 12.96
N LYS A 35 5.36 10.78 13.07
CA LYS A 35 6.81 10.76 13.25
C LYS A 35 7.21 10.05 14.55
N GLY A 36 6.59 10.42 15.66
CA GLY A 36 6.88 9.83 16.98
C GLY A 36 6.59 8.33 17.05
N LEU A 37 5.49 7.87 16.46
CA LEU A 37 5.15 6.45 16.37
C LEU A 37 6.16 5.68 15.51
N TYR A 38 6.54 6.23 14.36
CA TYR A 38 7.52 5.61 13.48
C TYR A 38 8.92 5.52 14.12
N GLU A 39 9.41 6.60 14.70
CA GLU A 39 10.69 6.61 15.42
C GLU A 39 10.71 5.63 16.59
N SER A 40 9.60 5.53 17.33
CA SER A 40 9.44 4.55 18.41
C SER A 40 9.46 3.12 17.90
N ALA A 41 8.80 2.85 16.77
CA ALA A 41 8.84 1.53 16.13
C ALA A 41 10.27 1.17 15.70
N ARG A 42 10.99 2.06 15.03
CA ARG A 42 12.40 1.83 14.64
C ARG A 42 13.31 1.53 15.82
N LYS A 43 13.11 2.22 16.94
CA LYS A 43 13.88 1.97 18.18
C LYS A 43 13.55 0.63 18.80
N SER A 44 12.29 0.18 18.74
CA SER A 44 11.82 -1.08 19.32
C SER A 44 12.15 -2.30 18.46
N TYR A 45 12.20 -2.12 17.14
CA TYR A 45 12.42 -3.17 16.14
C TYR A 45 13.69 -2.91 15.33
N LYS A 46 14.82 -2.76 16.02
CA LYS A 46 16.13 -2.36 15.42
C LYS A 46 16.61 -3.29 14.31
N ASP A 47 16.25 -4.56 14.38
CA ASP A 47 16.65 -5.60 13.43
C ASP A 47 15.71 -5.69 12.22
N VAL A 48 14.67 -4.84 12.17
CA VAL A 48 13.72 -4.78 11.07
C VAL A 48 13.89 -3.48 10.31
N PRO A 49 14.29 -3.48 9.04
CA PRO A 49 14.27 -2.29 8.20
C PRO A 49 12.83 -1.83 7.97
N LEU A 50 12.43 -0.78 8.68
CA LEU A 50 11.15 -0.09 8.49
C LEU A 50 11.41 1.22 7.74
N PHE A 51 10.64 1.48 6.69
CA PHE A 51 10.72 2.69 5.88
C PHE A 51 9.39 3.45 5.93
N LEU A 52 9.42 4.75 6.17
CA LEU A 52 8.24 5.60 6.20
C LEU A 52 8.00 6.19 4.80
N HIS A 53 6.78 6.04 4.30
CA HIS A 53 6.40 6.42 2.96
C HIS A 53 5.11 7.26 2.96
N LEU A 54 5.11 8.40 2.26
CA LEU A 54 3.88 9.12 1.93
C LEU A 54 3.19 8.42 0.76
N ASP A 55 1.95 7.99 0.96
CA ASP A 55 1.13 7.28 -0.02
C ASP A 55 0.09 8.23 -0.62
N HIS A 56 -0.03 8.24 -1.95
CA HIS A 56 -0.95 9.09 -2.72
C HIS A 56 -0.93 10.59 -2.35
N GLY A 57 0.26 11.18 -2.26
CA GLY A 57 0.41 12.64 -2.14
C GLY A 57 -0.15 13.34 -3.37
N LYS A 58 -1.08 14.29 -3.18
CA LYS A 58 -1.82 14.94 -4.29
C LYS A 58 -1.21 16.25 -4.75
N SER A 59 -0.21 16.75 -4.04
CA SER A 59 0.40 18.03 -4.34
C SER A 59 1.89 18.02 -4.05
N PHE A 60 2.61 18.91 -4.71
CA PHE A 60 4.01 19.17 -4.40
C PHE A 60 4.18 19.59 -2.93
N GLU A 61 3.28 20.39 -2.41
CA GLU A 61 3.32 20.91 -1.04
C GLU A 61 3.22 19.78 -0.02
N MET A 62 2.36 18.78 -0.28
CA MET A 62 2.25 17.62 0.60
C MET A 62 3.49 16.71 0.53
N CYS A 63 4.01 16.45 -0.66
CA CYS A 63 5.26 15.70 -0.82
C CYS A 63 6.43 16.43 -0.16
N LYS A 64 6.55 17.77 -0.37
CA LYS A 64 7.53 18.61 0.29
C LYS A 64 7.44 18.50 1.81
N LYS A 65 6.23 18.58 2.37
CA LYS A 65 6.00 18.46 3.82
C LYS A 65 6.49 17.12 4.35
N ALA A 66 6.20 16.01 3.66
CA ALA A 66 6.68 14.68 4.05
C ALA A 66 8.22 14.57 3.97
N VAL A 67 8.84 15.13 2.94
CA VAL A 67 10.31 15.22 2.82
C VAL A 67 10.90 16.00 4.00
N ASP A 68 10.35 17.15 4.33
CA ASP A 68 10.80 18.00 5.44
C ASP A 68 10.64 17.31 6.82
N LEU A 69 9.72 16.35 6.93
CA LEU A 69 9.52 15.50 8.10
C LEU A 69 10.43 14.25 8.13
N ASN A 70 11.37 14.14 7.18
CA ASN A 70 12.29 13.01 7.04
C ASN A 70 11.59 11.67 6.77
N PHE A 71 10.61 11.66 5.87
CA PHE A 71 10.12 10.41 5.29
C PHE A 71 11.22 9.79 4.43
N ASP A 72 11.29 8.46 4.38
CA ASP A 72 12.28 7.74 3.57
C ASP A 72 11.93 7.79 2.07
N SER A 73 10.65 7.90 1.76
CA SER A 73 10.14 8.06 0.40
C SER A 73 8.78 8.75 0.35
N VAL A 74 8.45 9.33 -0.80
CA VAL A 74 7.17 10.00 -1.05
C VAL A 74 6.60 9.55 -2.38
N MET A 75 5.28 9.43 -2.46
CA MET A 75 4.57 9.23 -3.72
C MET A 75 3.85 10.52 -4.11
N ILE A 76 4.04 10.94 -5.35
CA ILE A 76 3.21 11.94 -6.02
C ILE A 76 2.22 11.25 -6.95
N ASP A 77 0.94 11.41 -6.69
CA ASP A 77 -0.14 10.86 -7.51
C ASP A 77 -0.71 11.92 -8.44
N GLY A 78 -0.11 12.00 -9.61
CA GLY A 78 -0.59 12.82 -10.73
C GLY A 78 -1.38 12.02 -11.77
N SER A 79 -1.79 10.79 -11.49
CA SER A 79 -2.41 9.86 -12.46
C SER A 79 -3.72 10.39 -13.07
N ALA A 80 -4.45 11.23 -12.34
CA ALA A 80 -5.67 11.89 -12.84
C ALA A 80 -5.40 13.12 -13.74
N LEU A 81 -4.17 13.61 -13.79
CA LEU A 81 -3.78 14.77 -14.61
C LEU A 81 -3.48 14.34 -16.05
N PRO A 82 -3.56 15.27 -17.01
CA PRO A 82 -2.97 15.07 -18.33
C PRO A 82 -1.49 14.68 -18.22
N PHE A 83 -1.00 13.85 -19.15
CA PHE A 83 0.36 13.31 -19.13
C PHE A 83 1.45 14.37 -18.87
N GLU A 84 1.39 15.49 -19.61
CA GLU A 84 2.38 16.58 -19.49
C GLU A 84 2.35 17.23 -18.10
N GLU A 85 1.16 17.41 -17.52
CA GLU A 85 1.02 17.98 -16.18
C GLU A 85 1.52 17.01 -15.10
N ASN A 86 1.24 15.70 -15.28
CA ASN A 86 1.79 14.66 -14.39
C ASN A 86 3.32 14.63 -14.46
N VAL A 87 3.91 14.70 -15.65
CA VAL A 87 5.37 14.81 -15.81
C VAL A 87 5.92 16.03 -15.08
N LEU A 88 5.31 17.20 -15.25
CA LEU A 88 5.78 18.44 -14.64
C LEU A 88 5.73 18.41 -13.09
N VAL A 89 4.60 17.98 -12.51
CA VAL A 89 4.48 17.91 -11.05
C VAL A 89 5.40 16.84 -10.46
N THR A 90 5.49 15.68 -11.11
CA THR A 90 6.38 14.60 -10.67
C THR A 90 7.84 15.05 -10.72
N LYS A 91 8.28 15.66 -11.82
CA LYS A 91 9.65 16.18 -11.93
C LYS A 91 9.98 17.19 -10.83
N LYS A 92 9.04 18.10 -10.51
CA LYS A 92 9.21 19.07 -9.45
C LYS A 92 9.40 18.39 -8.08
N VAL A 93 8.63 17.33 -7.81
CA VAL A 93 8.77 16.54 -6.56
C VAL A 93 10.10 15.80 -6.54
N VAL A 94 10.49 15.15 -7.65
CA VAL A 94 11.76 14.43 -7.77
C VAL A 94 12.95 15.36 -7.49
N ASP A 95 12.98 16.54 -8.11
CA ASP A 95 14.08 17.49 -7.93
C ASP A 95 14.20 17.93 -6.45
N TYR A 96 13.07 18.14 -5.79
CA TYR A 96 13.08 18.51 -4.37
C TYR A 96 13.48 17.34 -3.47
N ALA A 97 12.85 16.17 -3.65
CA ALA A 97 13.07 15.00 -2.80
C ALA A 97 14.51 14.46 -2.92
N HIS A 98 15.05 14.35 -4.14
CA HIS A 98 16.41 13.90 -4.38
C HIS A 98 17.46 14.83 -3.77
N ALA A 99 17.22 16.16 -3.75
CA ALA A 99 18.10 17.10 -3.06
C ALA A 99 18.17 16.85 -1.53
N HIS A 100 17.20 16.12 -0.98
CA HIS A 100 17.13 15.73 0.44
C HIS A 100 17.43 14.24 0.67
N GLY A 101 17.78 13.49 -0.37
CA GLY A 101 18.06 12.03 -0.28
C GLY A 101 16.82 11.16 -0.09
N VAL A 102 15.63 11.65 -0.48
CA VAL A 102 14.34 10.96 -0.36
C VAL A 102 13.93 10.40 -1.72
N LEU A 103 13.50 9.13 -1.75
CA LEU A 103 13.05 8.46 -2.97
C LEU A 103 11.63 8.90 -3.36
N VAL A 104 11.35 8.85 -4.66
CA VAL A 104 10.06 9.26 -5.22
C VAL A 104 9.40 8.13 -6.00
N GLU A 105 8.19 7.80 -5.59
CA GLU A 105 7.24 6.99 -6.34
C GLU A 105 6.31 7.92 -7.14
N ALA A 106 5.94 7.51 -8.35
CA ALA A 106 4.92 8.19 -9.15
C ALA A 106 3.92 7.18 -9.71
N GLU A 107 2.81 7.65 -10.27
CA GLU A 107 1.78 6.78 -10.83
C GLU A 107 1.41 7.19 -12.26
N LEU A 108 1.24 6.19 -13.12
CA LEU A 108 0.76 6.36 -14.48
C LEU A 108 -0.32 5.33 -14.82
N GLY A 109 -1.42 5.80 -15.37
CA GLY A 109 -2.67 5.07 -15.53
C GLY A 109 -3.63 5.41 -14.40
N VAL A 110 -4.90 5.02 -14.53
CA VAL A 110 -5.94 5.33 -13.54
C VAL A 110 -6.55 4.03 -13.02
N LEU A 111 -6.50 3.84 -11.71
CA LEU A 111 -7.14 2.73 -11.03
C LEU A 111 -8.60 3.06 -10.69
N ARG A 112 -9.50 2.13 -10.99
CA ARG A 112 -10.91 2.24 -10.57
C ARG A 112 -11.04 2.04 -9.06
N GLY A 113 -12.06 2.64 -8.46
CA GLY A 113 -12.43 2.46 -7.05
C GLY A 113 -12.29 3.73 -6.23
N ILE A 114 -12.42 3.58 -4.92
CA ILE A 114 -12.33 4.68 -3.96
C ILE A 114 -11.29 4.31 -2.92
N GLU A 115 -10.30 5.17 -2.73
CA GLU A 115 -9.33 5.11 -1.64
C GLU A 115 -9.12 6.52 -1.10
N ASP A 116 -9.44 6.72 0.17
CA ASP A 116 -9.51 8.04 0.83
C ASP A 116 -10.27 9.07 -0.04
N ASN A 117 -9.53 9.99 -0.67
CA ASN A 117 -10.09 11.04 -1.53
C ASN A 117 -9.88 10.77 -3.04
N VAL A 118 -9.38 9.59 -3.43
CA VAL A 118 -9.23 9.19 -4.84
C VAL A 118 -10.40 8.35 -5.28
N SER A 119 -11.06 8.72 -6.37
CA SER A 119 -12.13 7.92 -6.96
C SER A 119 -12.07 7.96 -8.48
N ALA A 120 -12.27 6.80 -9.12
CA ALA A 120 -12.41 6.69 -10.57
C ALA A 120 -13.44 5.62 -10.95
N GLU A 121 -14.24 5.90 -11.97
CA GLU A 121 -15.28 4.97 -12.44
C GLU A 121 -14.73 3.86 -13.34
N LYS A 122 -13.62 4.11 -14.04
CA LYS A 122 -13.02 3.18 -14.99
C LYS A 122 -11.51 3.09 -14.82
N ASN A 123 -10.96 1.89 -15.09
CA ASN A 123 -9.52 1.73 -15.23
C ASN A 123 -9.04 2.32 -16.55
N VAL A 124 -7.91 3.04 -16.50
CA VAL A 124 -7.12 3.38 -17.66
C VAL A 124 -5.78 2.68 -17.51
N TYR A 125 -5.55 1.62 -18.27
CA TYR A 125 -4.30 0.85 -18.19
C TYR A 125 -3.10 1.71 -18.56
N THR A 126 -1.98 1.45 -17.90
CA THR A 126 -0.71 2.11 -18.21
C THR A 126 -0.26 1.72 -19.63
N ASN A 127 -0.01 2.74 -20.47
CA ASN A 127 0.59 2.52 -21.77
C ASN A 127 2.12 2.33 -21.62
N PRO A 128 2.73 1.25 -22.16
CA PRO A 128 4.14 0.95 -21.97
C PRO A 128 5.10 2.00 -22.54
N GLU A 129 4.79 2.60 -23.71
CA GLU A 129 5.60 3.67 -24.30
C GLU A 129 5.58 4.92 -23.41
N SER A 130 4.39 5.28 -22.92
CA SER A 130 4.23 6.41 -21.99
C SER A 130 4.95 6.16 -20.66
N ALA A 131 5.00 4.91 -20.17
CA ALA A 131 5.73 4.57 -18.95
C ALA A 131 7.24 4.81 -19.11
N GLU A 132 7.83 4.38 -20.24
CA GLU A 132 9.24 4.60 -20.55
C GLU A 132 9.55 6.11 -20.65
N GLU A 133 8.74 6.86 -21.40
CA GLU A 133 8.90 8.29 -21.54
C GLU A 133 8.76 9.03 -20.21
N PHE A 134 7.76 8.66 -19.41
CA PHE A 134 7.49 9.24 -18.10
C PHE A 134 8.68 9.09 -17.16
N VAL A 135 9.19 7.87 -16.98
CA VAL A 135 10.35 7.60 -16.13
C VAL A 135 11.58 8.36 -16.60
N ARG A 136 11.85 8.36 -17.90
CA ARG A 136 12.98 9.09 -18.48
C ARG A 136 12.91 10.60 -18.24
N ARG A 137 11.70 11.19 -18.31
CA ARG A 137 11.49 12.63 -18.16
C ARG A 137 11.44 13.10 -16.73
N THR A 138 10.87 12.29 -15.85
CA THR A 138 10.68 12.64 -14.43
C THR A 138 11.88 12.26 -13.57
N GLY A 139 12.49 11.10 -13.85
CA GLY A 139 13.54 10.53 -13.00
C GLY A 139 13.02 9.99 -11.67
N CYS A 140 11.72 9.62 -11.56
CA CYS A 140 11.19 8.96 -10.38
C CYS A 140 11.88 7.60 -10.16
N ASP A 141 11.92 7.14 -8.89
CA ASP A 141 12.66 5.93 -8.52
C ASP A 141 11.84 4.66 -8.69
N THR A 142 10.51 4.77 -8.54
CA THR A 142 9.56 3.68 -8.73
C THR A 142 8.30 4.18 -9.44
N LEU A 143 7.62 3.29 -10.19
CA LEU A 143 6.41 3.62 -10.91
C LEU A 143 5.27 2.68 -10.54
N ALA A 144 4.18 3.25 -10.02
CA ALA A 144 2.92 2.55 -9.88
C ALA A 144 2.22 2.45 -11.23
N VAL A 145 1.78 1.23 -11.57
CA VAL A 145 1.20 0.91 -12.88
C VAL A 145 -0.21 0.33 -12.75
N ALA A 146 -1.10 0.80 -13.61
CA ALA A 146 -2.47 0.30 -13.71
C ALA A 146 -2.54 -0.88 -14.68
N ILE A 147 -2.64 -2.10 -14.15
CA ILE A 147 -2.75 -3.35 -14.92
C ILE A 147 -4.01 -4.15 -14.62
N GLY A 148 -5.02 -3.53 -13.99
CA GLY A 148 -6.31 -4.16 -13.70
C GLY A 148 -6.61 -4.37 -12.21
N THR A 149 -5.79 -3.87 -11.30
CA THR A 149 -6.12 -3.73 -9.88
C THR A 149 -7.18 -2.63 -9.67
N SER A 150 -7.75 -2.53 -8.47
CA SER A 150 -8.76 -1.54 -8.13
C SER A 150 -8.71 -1.20 -6.65
N HIS A 151 -8.98 0.05 -6.28
CA HIS A 151 -9.00 0.49 -4.89
C HIS A 151 -10.23 0.01 -4.10
N GLY A 152 -10.11 -0.09 -2.77
CA GLY A 152 -11.19 -0.41 -1.84
C GLY A 152 -11.50 -1.91 -1.69
N ALA A 153 -12.53 -2.24 -0.93
CA ALA A 153 -12.97 -3.61 -0.64
C ALA A 153 -13.92 -4.20 -1.70
N TYR A 154 -14.57 -3.35 -2.48
CA TYR A 154 -15.61 -3.73 -3.48
C TYR A 154 -15.07 -3.60 -4.90
N LYS A 155 -13.95 -4.28 -5.16
CA LYS A 155 -13.15 -4.05 -6.36
C LYS A 155 -13.74 -4.59 -7.67
N PHE A 156 -14.41 -5.74 -7.60
CA PHE A 156 -14.80 -6.48 -8.79
C PHE A 156 -16.22 -7.02 -8.71
N SER A 157 -16.97 -6.87 -9.80
CA SER A 157 -18.24 -7.58 -10.03
C SER A 157 -18.07 -8.98 -10.63
N GLY A 158 -16.81 -9.36 -10.97
CA GLY A 158 -16.39 -10.64 -11.56
C GLY A 158 -15.04 -11.10 -11.04
N GLU A 159 -14.33 -11.94 -11.81
CA GLU A 159 -12.95 -12.33 -11.50
C GLU A 159 -11.99 -11.18 -11.85
N ALA A 160 -11.06 -10.89 -10.91
CA ALA A 160 -9.97 -9.96 -11.17
C ALA A 160 -9.01 -10.55 -12.19
N THR A 161 -8.75 -9.85 -13.28
CA THR A 161 -7.72 -10.24 -14.25
C THR A 161 -6.66 -9.18 -14.29
N LEU A 162 -5.39 -9.57 -14.05
CA LEU A 162 -4.26 -8.68 -14.23
C LEU A 162 -3.70 -8.81 -15.65
N ARG A 163 -3.41 -7.68 -16.28
CA ARG A 163 -2.84 -7.58 -17.62
C ARG A 163 -1.32 -7.76 -17.57
N PHE A 164 -0.89 -9.01 -17.40
CA PHE A 164 0.53 -9.37 -17.40
C PHE A 164 1.21 -9.11 -18.76
N ASP A 165 0.46 -9.07 -19.83
CA ASP A 165 0.94 -8.67 -21.16
C ASP A 165 1.44 -7.21 -21.16
N ILE A 166 0.68 -6.29 -20.55
CA ILE A 166 1.08 -4.88 -20.38
C ILE A 166 2.31 -4.81 -19.47
N LEU A 167 2.30 -5.53 -18.35
CA LEU A 167 3.42 -5.54 -17.41
C LEU A 167 4.71 -6.02 -18.08
N SER A 168 4.66 -7.12 -18.83
CA SER A 168 5.81 -7.63 -19.60
C SER A 168 6.33 -6.64 -20.64
N GLU A 169 5.45 -5.86 -21.26
CA GLU A 169 5.88 -4.86 -22.24
C GLU A 169 6.53 -3.64 -21.57
N ILE A 170 6.02 -3.23 -20.38
CA ILE A 170 6.66 -2.19 -19.57
C ILE A 170 8.07 -2.66 -19.15
N GLU A 171 8.22 -3.90 -18.69
CA GLU A 171 9.51 -4.45 -18.24
C GLU A 171 10.57 -4.55 -19.35
N LYS A 172 10.15 -4.82 -20.59
CA LYS A 172 11.06 -4.80 -21.74
C LYS A 172 11.62 -3.39 -22.01
N ARG A 173 10.80 -2.36 -21.79
CA ARG A 173 11.17 -0.96 -22.00
C ARG A 173 11.94 -0.37 -20.82
N LEU A 174 11.63 -0.84 -19.62
CA LEU A 174 12.23 -0.43 -18.35
C LEU A 174 12.87 -1.64 -17.64
N PRO A 175 13.97 -2.20 -18.17
CA PRO A 175 14.58 -3.41 -17.62
C PRO A 175 15.10 -3.16 -16.20
N ASN A 176 14.73 -4.05 -15.26
CA ASN A 176 15.07 -3.98 -13.84
C ASN A 176 14.57 -2.73 -13.10
N TYR A 177 13.66 -1.97 -13.69
CA TYR A 177 13.05 -0.81 -13.03
C TYR A 177 11.99 -1.26 -12.03
N PRO A 178 11.99 -0.73 -10.78
CA PRO A 178 11.05 -1.14 -9.76
C PRO A 178 9.63 -0.67 -10.07
N LEU A 179 8.69 -1.60 -10.20
CA LEU A 179 7.27 -1.33 -10.41
C LEU A 179 6.47 -1.56 -9.13
N VAL A 180 5.35 -0.85 -9.01
CA VAL A 180 4.47 -0.87 -7.84
C VAL A 180 3.04 -1.23 -8.25
N LEU A 181 2.35 -2.00 -7.40
CA LEU A 181 0.92 -2.27 -7.52
C LEU A 181 0.15 -1.64 -6.38
N HIS A 182 -0.73 -0.70 -6.72
CA HIS A 182 -1.78 -0.18 -5.87
C HIS A 182 -3.08 -0.98 -6.05
N GLY A 183 -4.04 -0.78 -5.15
CA GLY A 183 -5.33 -1.45 -5.24
C GLY A 183 -5.24 -2.99 -5.20
N ALA A 184 -4.22 -3.56 -4.60
CA ALA A 184 -3.88 -4.98 -4.66
C ALA A 184 -4.27 -5.81 -3.43
N SER A 185 -5.05 -5.28 -2.49
CA SER A 185 -5.57 -6.05 -1.36
C SER A 185 -6.38 -7.26 -1.83
N SER A 186 -6.20 -8.42 -1.19
CA SER A 186 -6.86 -9.67 -1.57
C SER A 186 -8.24 -9.87 -0.97
N VAL A 187 -8.59 -9.04 0.03
CA VAL A 187 -9.88 -9.12 0.76
C VAL A 187 -10.14 -10.54 1.27
N PRO A 188 -9.34 -11.05 2.22
CA PRO A 188 -9.47 -12.44 2.66
C PRO A 188 -10.85 -12.73 3.22
N GLN A 189 -11.58 -13.66 2.61
CA GLN A 189 -12.98 -13.94 2.93
C GLN A 189 -13.19 -14.41 4.36
N LYS A 190 -12.17 -15.05 4.97
CA LYS A 190 -12.20 -15.43 6.40
C LYS A 190 -12.53 -14.24 7.34
N TYR A 191 -12.06 -13.03 7.01
CA TYR A 191 -12.35 -11.83 7.80
C TYR A 191 -13.75 -11.29 7.51
N VAL A 192 -14.16 -11.27 6.25
CA VAL A 192 -15.51 -10.86 5.83
C VAL A 192 -16.57 -11.72 6.53
N GLU A 193 -16.40 -13.04 6.53
CA GLU A 193 -17.29 -13.99 7.20
C GLU A 193 -17.38 -13.72 8.71
N VAL A 194 -16.24 -13.50 9.37
CA VAL A 194 -16.20 -13.17 10.80
C VAL A 194 -16.89 -11.83 11.07
N ILE A 195 -16.64 -10.79 10.27
CA ILE A 195 -17.30 -9.49 10.43
C ILE A 195 -18.81 -9.65 10.35
N ASN A 196 -19.31 -10.33 9.30
CA ASN A 196 -20.75 -10.52 9.10
C ASN A 196 -21.38 -11.39 10.18
N LYS A 197 -20.69 -12.44 10.64
CA LYS A 197 -21.16 -13.29 11.74
C LYS A 197 -21.34 -12.52 13.05
N PHE A 198 -20.54 -11.48 13.27
CA PHE A 198 -20.54 -10.71 14.53
C PHE A 198 -21.05 -9.27 14.36
N GLY A 199 -22.15 -9.11 13.60
CA GLY A 199 -22.93 -7.88 13.50
C GLY A 199 -22.39 -6.84 12.51
N GLY A 200 -21.55 -7.26 11.56
CA GLY A 200 -21.19 -6.44 10.40
C GLY A 200 -22.05 -6.77 9.20
N GLU A 201 -21.93 -5.94 8.17
CA GLU A 201 -22.61 -6.11 6.89
C GLU A 201 -21.65 -5.74 5.75
N VAL A 202 -20.71 -6.64 5.49
CA VAL A 202 -19.73 -6.50 4.41
C VAL A 202 -20.09 -7.51 3.32
N THR A 203 -20.94 -7.10 2.37
CA THR A 203 -21.47 -7.97 1.31
C THR A 203 -20.78 -7.64 -0.02
N GLY A 204 -20.43 -8.67 -0.78
CA GLY A 204 -19.84 -8.51 -2.12
C GLY A 204 -18.40 -7.98 -2.13
N ALA A 205 -17.73 -7.89 -0.97
CA ALA A 205 -16.34 -7.50 -0.91
C ALA A 205 -15.44 -8.58 -1.55
N LYS A 206 -14.65 -8.19 -2.55
CA LYS A 206 -13.77 -9.09 -3.31
C LYS A 206 -12.50 -8.34 -3.72
N GLY A 207 -11.37 -8.96 -3.52
CA GLY A 207 -10.06 -8.42 -3.85
C GLY A 207 -9.36 -9.15 -5.00
N VAL A 208 -8.06 -8.91 -5.13
CA VAL A 208 -7.22 -9.59 -6.12
C VAL A 208 -6.86 -10.99 -5.63
N ASP A 209 -6.91 -11.98 -6.52
CA ASP A 209 -6.50 -13.35 -6.20
C ASP A 209 -5.00 -13.40 -5.82
N GLU A 210 -4.69 -14.08 -4.72
CA GLU A 210 -3.31 -14.15 -4.21
C GLU A 210 -2.35 -14.87 -5.17
N ASN A 211 -2.83 -15.77 -6.05
CA ASN A 211 -1.98 -16.39 -7.04
C ASN A 211 -1.56 -15.40 -8.13
N LEU A 212 -2.42 -14.45 -8.48
CA LEU A 212 -2.05 -13.34 -9.38
C LEU A 212 -0.98 -12.44 -8.76
N LEU A 213 -1.12 -12.13 -7.47
CA LEU A 213 -0.11 -11.35 -6.73
C LEU A 213 1.21 -12.11 -6.61
N LYS A 214 1.17 -13.42 -6.31
CA LYS A 214 2.36 -14.29 -6.31
C LYS A 214 3.07 -14.27 -7.66
N LYS A 215 2.31 -14.37 -8.74
CA LYS A 215 2.86 -14.30 -10.10
C LYS A 215 3.54 -12.95 -10.36
N ALA A 216 2.86 -11.85 -10.04
CA ALA A 216 3.40 -10.51 -10.21
C ALA A 216 4.76 -10.32 -9.48
N CYS A 217 4.87 -10.81 -8.22
CA CYS A 217 6.10 -10.67 -7.44
C CYS A 217 7.22 -11.64 -7.82
N ARG A 218 6.91 -12.79 -8.43
CA ARG A 218 7.91 -13.84 -8.70
C ARG A 218 8.39 -13.85 -10.13
N GLU A 219 7.55 -13.45 -11.04
CA GLU A 219 7.81 -13.54 -12.49
C GLU A 219 7.99 -12.16 -13.13
N HIS A 220 7.71 -11.08 -12.37
CA HIS A 220 7.77 -9.70 -12.85
C HIS A 220 8.48 -8.77 -11.85
N ASN A 221 8.85 -7.58 -12.30
CA ASN A 221 9.57 -6.56 -11.51
C ASN A 221 8.65 -5.78 -10.56
N ILE A 222 7.72 -6.45 -9.89
CA ILE A 222 6.90 -5.83 -8.85
C ILE A 222 7.66 -5.87 -7.51
N PHE A 223 8.10 -4.71 -7.06
CA PHE A 223 8.91 -4.53 -5.85
C PHE A 223 8.10 -4.08 -4.64
N LYS A 224 6.96 -3.43 -4.86
CA LYS A 224 6.07 -2.94 -3.80
C LYS A 224 4.62 -3.29 -4.13
N ILE A 225 3.89 -3.75 -3.13
CA ILE A 225 2.43 -3.97 -3.19
C ILE A 225 1.79 -3.29 -1.98
N ASN A 226 0.90 -2.34 -2.24
CA ASN A 226 0.14 -1.68 -1.19
C ASN A 226 -0.97 -2.59 -0.66
N THR A 227 -1.03 -2.72 0.67
CA THR A 227 -2.03 -3.53 1.37
C THR A 227 -2.59 -2.75 2.57
N ASP A 228 -3.82 -2.25 2.47
CA ASP A 228 -4.52 -1.53 3.54
C ASP A 228 -5.81 -2.25 3.93
N THR A 229 -6.72 -2.48 2.97
CA THR A 229 -8.03 -3.10 3.23
C THR A 229 -7.92 -4.42 4.02
N ASP A 230 -6.94 -5.26 3.70
CA ASP A 230 -6.75 -6.54 4.38
C ASP A 230 -6.39 -6.34 5.87
N LEU A 231 -5.58 -5.34 6.20
CA LEU A 231 -5.22 -4.99 7.58
C LEU A 231 -6.44 -4.48 8.36
N ARG A 232 -7.26 -3.61 7.74
CA ARG A 232 -8.51 -3.11 8.35
C ARG A 232 -9.49 -4.26 8.63
N LEU A 233 -9.65 -5.18 7.68
CA LEU A 233 -10.51 -6.35 7.85
C LEU A 233 -10.02 -7.27 8.96
N ALA A 234 -8.73 -7.54 9.05
CA ALA A 234 -8.12 -8.35 10.11
C ALA A 234 -8.38 -7.73 11.50
N TYR A 235 -8.14 -6.43 11.64
CA TYR A 235 -8.38 -5.71 12.88
C TYR A 235 -9.87 -5.75 13.29
N ILE A 236 -10.76 -5.31 12.41
CA ILE A 236 -12.20 -5.20 12.70
C ILE A 236 -12.84 -6.56 12.96
N SER A 237 -12.48 -7.60 12.21
CA SER A 237 -13.00 -8.95 12.44
C SER A 237 -12.65 -9.46 13.84
N THR A 238 -11.41 -9.23 14.27
CA THR A 238 -10.91 -9.65 15.57
C THR A 238 -11.62 -8.90 16.72
N VAL A 239 -11.74 -7.57 16.60
CA VAL A 239 -12.43 -6.74 17.61
C VAL A 239 -13.90 -7.14 17.73
N ARG A 240 -14.64 -7.23 16.60
CA ARG A 240 -16.04 -7.64 16.62
C ARG A 240 -16.28 -9.01 17.26
N LYS A 241 -15.47 -10.00 16.85
CA LYS A 241 -15.50 -11.36 17.42
C LYS A 241 -15.26 -11.36 18.92
N HIS A 242 -14.26 -10.59 19.38
CA HIS A 242 -13.93 -10.52 20.79
C HIS A 242 -15.04 -9.89 21.62
N LEU A 243 -15.56 -8.72 21.21
CA LEU A 243 -16.60 -8.00 21.93
C LEU A 243 -17.93 -8.78 21.97
N ALA A 244 -18.31 -9.43 20.87
CA ALA A 244 -19.51 -10.28 20.85
C ALA A 244 -19.41 -11.49 21.79
N LYS A 245 -18.20 -12.06 21.94
CA LYS A 245 -17.99 -13.21 22.87
C LYS A 245 -17.75 -12.78 24.32
N ASN A 246 -17.38 -11.54 24.55
CA ASN A 246 -17.05 -11.00 25.86
C ASN A 246 -17.77 -9.64 26.04
N PRO A 247 -19.12 -9.62 26.15
CA PRO A 247 -19.91 -8.40 26.13
C PRO A 247 -19.60 -7.43 27.29
N ASN A 248 -19.04 -7.94 28.39
CA ASN A 248 -18.66 -7.15 29.55
C ASN A 248 -17.20 -6.62 29.48
N ASN A 249 -16.50 -6.87 28.39
CA ASN A 249 -15.11 -6.40 28.27
C ASN A 249 -15.06 -4.93 27.89
N ILE A 250 -14.49 -4.11 28.77
CA ILE A 250 -14.22 -2.68 28.56
C ILE A 250 -12.72 -2.37 28.46
N ASP A 251 -11.85 -3.37 28.60
CA ASP A 251 -10.40 -3.20 28.53
C ASP A 251 -9.93 -3.32 27.07
N LEU A 252 -9.57 -2.17 26.49
CA LEU A 252 -9.06 -2.05 25.12
C LEU A 252 -7.84 -2.95 24.86
N ARG A 253 -6.97 -3.13 25.87
CA ARG A 253 -5.75 -3.94 25.72
C ARG A 253 -6.05 -5.39 25.35
N LYS A 254 -7.15 -5.95 25.84
CA LYS A 254 -7.52 -7.35 25.59
C LYS A 254 -7.83 -7.61 24.13
N PHE A 255 -8.66 -6.78 23.50
CA PHE A 255 -8.98 -6.99 22.09
C PHE A 255 -7.93 -6.40 21.13
N ASN A 256 -7.25 -5.31 21.52
CA ASN A 256 -6.16 -4.76 20.72
C ASN A 256 -4.95 -5.70 20.67
N THR A 257 -4.62 -6.42 21.76
CA THR A 257 -3.57 -7.46 21.73
C THR A 257 -3.89 -8.54 20.71
N LEU A 258 -5.14 -9.02 20.67
CA LEU A 258 -5.56 -10.02 19.69
C LEU A 258 -5.55 -9.47 18.26
N ALA A 259 -5.93 -8.21 18.08
CA ALA A 259 -5.91 -7.56 16.76
C ALA A 259 -4.48 -7.34 16.26
N ILE A 260 -3.54 -6.98 17.13
CA ILE A 260 -2.10 -6.88 16.80
C ILE A 260 -1.56 -8.23 16.31
N GLU A 261 -1.90 -9.32 17.04
CA GLU A 261 -1.48 -10.67 16.66
C GLU A 261 -2.06 -11.10 15.31
N GLU A 262 -3.33 -10.76 15.02
CA GLU A 262 -3.93 -11.09 13.73
C GLU A 262 -3.31 -10.26 12.58
N ILE A 263 -2.98 -8.98 12.80
CA ILE A 263 -2.24 -8.16 11.84
C ILE A 263 -0.86 -8.74 11.60
N LYS A 264 -0.13 -9.12 12.66
CA LYS A 264 1.17 -9.79 12.56
C LYS A 264 1.10 -11.02 11.66
N ASN A 265 0.12 -11.91 11.91
CA ASN A 265 -0.08 -13.13 11.13
C ASN A 265 -0.38 -12.80 9.66
N LEU A 266 -1.25 -11.82 9.41
CA LEU A 266 -1.57 -11.37 8.04
C LEU A 266 -0.33 -10.83 7.32
N VAL A 267 0.48 -9.99 7.97
CA VAL A 267 1.71 -9.45 7.38
C VAL A 267 2.71 -10.56 7.07
N ALA A 268 2.87 -11.52 7.98
CA ALA A 268 3.72 -12.69 7.75
C ALA A 268 3.24 -13.52 6.54
N ASP A 269 1.92 -13.72 6.39
CA ASP A 269 1.35 -14.42 5.24
C ASP A 269 1.55 -13.64 3.93
N LYS A 270 1.40 -12.31 3.96
CA LYS A 270 1.69 -11.45 2.80
C LYS A 270 3.17 -11.48 2.41
N ASN A 271 4.09 -11.43 3.38
CA ASN A 271 5.53 -11.56 3.10
C ASN A 271 5.87 -12.91 2.44
N ARG A 272 5.24 -14.00 2.86
CA ARG A 272 5.37 -15.32 2.20
C ARG A 272 4.77 -15.31 0.79
N CYS A 273 3.61 -14.68 0.63
CA CYS A 273 2.93 -14.53 -0.66
C CYS A 273 3.80 -13.77 -1.66
N PHE A 274 4.37 -12.65 -1.24
CA PHE A 274 5.15 -11.72 -2.07
C PHE A 274 6.63 -12.11 -2.22
N ASN A 275 7.04 -13.28 -1.70
CA ASN A 275 8.43 -13.75 -1.69
C ASN A 275 9.41 -12.77 -0.99
N ASN A 276 8.92 -12.08 0.05
CA ASN A 276 9.68 -11.09 0.83
C ASN A 276 10.25 -11.66 2.13
N ILE A 277 10.41 -12.97 2.26
CA ILE A 277 10.94 -13.62 3.46
C ILE A 277 12.47 -13.74 3.44
N ASN A 278 13.11 -13.65 4.63
CA ASN A 278 14.57 -13.79 4.79
C ASN A 278 15.35 -12.81 3.90
N ARG A 279 14.94 -11.54 3.89
CA ARG A 279 15.59 -10.45 3.13
C ARG A 279 16.49 -9.56 4.00
N ILE A 280 16.57 -9.87 5.31
CA ILE A 280 17.41 -9.18 6.30
C ILE A 280 18.18 -10.17 7.15
#